data_d85d172fa069ae3a3abd312eb12be4a3
#
_entry.id   d85d172fa069ae3a3abd312eb12be4a3
#
_cell.length_a   1.000
_cell.length_b   1.000
_cell.length_c   1.000
_cell.angle_alpha   90.00
_cell.angle_beta   90.00
_cell.angle_gamma   90.00
#
_symmetry.space_group_name_H-M   'P 1'
#
loop_
_entity.id
_entity.type
_entity.pdbx_description
1 polymer ?
#
loop_
_entity_poly.entity_id
_entity_poly.type
_entity_poly.pdbx_seq_one_letter_code
_entity_poly.pdbx_strand_id
1 'polypeptide(L)'
;MEWLIKGVLLGISIGLLVGPLFFALIQAGMEYGFRKGFLFAAGIWISDFILLMLTYFIFKNIPLPTNTDDISPILIVICAAAFILIGLNIMLSPTKKMDHQYLPTSKLWTVLVTKGFIVNTMNPSAFLIWMSVATIANKITLKPSGAEILMFYLSIGITIIGLDLLKIFLGKKIALKFKDG
;
A
#
# COMPACT_ATOMS: atom_id res chain seq x y z
N MET A 1 17.06 17.86 -6.57
CA MET A 1 16.27 18.32 -5.41
C MET A 1 14.76 18.33 -5.70
N GLU A 2 14.33 18.78 -6.86
CA GLU A 2 12.91 18.86 -7.24
C GLU A 2 12.18 17.49 -7.17
N TRP A 3 12.78 16.42 -7.65
CA TRP A 3 12.24 15.06 -7.62
C TRP A 3 12.00 14.52 -6.21
N LEU A 4 12.92 14.81 -5.31
CA LEU A 4 12.80 14.43 -3.91
C LEU A 4 11.62 15.15 -3.26
N ILE A 5 11.45 16.45 -3.49
CA ILE A 5 10.34 17.24 -2.93
C ILE A 5 9.02 16.74 -3.48
N LYS A 6 8.91 16.53 -4.80
CA LYS A 6 7.70 15.99 -5.44
C LYS A 6 7.34 14.61 -4.88
N GLY A 7 8.33 13.74 -4.69
CA GLY A 7 8.12 12.42 -4.11
C GLY A 7 7.67 12.48 -2.65
N VAL A 8 8.27 13.33 -1.83
CA VAL A 8 7.84 13.52 -0.43
C VAL A 8 6.41 14.03 -0.35
N LEU A 9 6.06 15.07 -1.14
CA LEU A 9 4.70 15.62 -1.15
C LEU A 9 3.67 14.57 -1.59
N LEU A 10 3.98 13.81 -2.63
CA LEU A 10 3.10 12.72 -3.09
C LEU A 10 3.01 11.60 -2.04
N GLY A 11 4.13 11.24 -1.41
CA GLY A 11 4.17 10.26 -0.32
C GLY A 11 3.33 10.68 0.89
N ILE A 12 3.36 11.97 1.26
CA ILE A 12 2.48 12.51 2.31
C ILE A 12 1.02 12.40 1.89
N SER A 13 0.68 12.79 0.67
CA SER A 13 -0.69 12.73 0.16
C SER A 13 -1.24 11.30 0.20
N ILE A 14 -0.46 10.32 -0.27
CA ILE A 14 -0.83 8.91 -0.25
C ILE A 14 -0.89 8.38 1.19
N GLY A 15 0.12 8.67 1.99
CA GLY A 15 0.20 8.18 3.37
C GLY A 15 -0.89 8.72 4.29
N LEU A 16 -1.44 9.91 4.01
CA LEU A 16 -2.56 10.48 4.76
C LEU A 16 -3.93 10.05 4.21
N LEU A 17 -3.97 9.32 3.11
CA LEU A 17 -5.23 8.86 2.54
C LEU A 17 -5.94 7.92 3.54
N VAL A 18 -7.15 8.33 3.93
CA VAL A 18 -7.99 7.54 4.84
C VAL A 18 -8.69 6.45 4.04
N GLY A 19 -8.28 5.22 4.24
CA GLY A 19 -8.80 4.04 3.54
C GLY A 19 -8.64 2.77 4.38
N PRO A 20 -8.97 1.60 3.84
CA PRO A 20 -8.89 0.33 4.57
C PRO A 20 -7.52 0.07 5.22
N LEU A 21 -6.42 0.41 4.53
CA LEU A 21 -5.06 0.25 5.05
C LEU A 21 -4.75 1.19 6.22
N PHE A 22 -5.29 2.42 6.20
CA PHE A 22 -5.14 3.36 7.30
C PHE A 22 -5.67 2.75 8.61
N PHE A 23 -6.89 2.23 8.56
CA PHE A 23 -7.49 1.58 9.73
C PHE A 23 -6.79 0.27 10.10
N ALA A 24 -6.37 -0.53 9.12
CA ALA A 24 -5.66 -1.78 9.37
C ALA A 24 -4.33 -1.55 10.11
N LEU A 25 -3.59 -0.49 9.79
CA LEU A 25 -2.34 -0.13 10.48
C LEU A 25 -2.58 0.35 11.92
N ILE A 26 -3.59 1.21 12.13
CA ILE A 26 -3.98 1.63 13.48
C ILE A 26 -4.41 0.42 14.30
N GLN A 27 -5.26 -0.44 13.75
CA GLN A 27 -5.72 -1.66 14.41
C GLN A 27 -4.55 -2.59 14.72
N ALA A 28 -3.61 -2.78 13.81
CA ALA A 28 -2.40 -3.56 14.08
C ALA A 28 -1.58 -2.99 15.25
N GLY A 29 -1.49 -1.66 15.35
CA GLY A 29 -0.88 -0.97 16.48
C GLY A 29 -1.62 -1.22 17.79
N MET A 30 -2.95 -1.21 17.76
CA MET A 30 -3.82 -1.46 18.92
C MET A 30 -3.75 -2.92 19.39
N GLU A 31 -3.86 -3.87 18.47
CA GLU A 31 -3.94 -5.30 18.80
C GLU A 31 -2.58 -5.92 19.13
N TYR A 32 -1.56 -5.58 18.34
CA TYR A 32 -0.25 -6.25 18.41
C TYR A 32 0.83 -5.40 19.08
N GLY A 33 0.57 -4.12 19.29
CA GLY A 33 1.57 -3.15 19.71
C GLY A 33 2.58 -2.81 18.60
N PHE A 34 3.54 -1.93 18.90
CA PHE A 34 4.42 -1.37 17.89
C PHE A 34 5.31 -2.41 17.18
N ARG A 35 5.99 -3.30 17.95
CA ARG A 35 6.95 -4.27 17.37
C ARG A 35 6.29 -5.29 16.43
N LYS A 36 5.14 -5.81 16.82
CA LYS A 36 4.41 -6.78 16.00
C LYS A 36 3.62 -6.09 14.88
N GLY A 37 3.10 -4.87 15.13
CA GLY A 37 2.51 -4.02 14.11
C GLY A 37 3.50 -3.66 12.99
N PHE A 38 4.79 -3.47 13.33
CA PHE A 38 5.85 -3.29 12.34
C PHE A 38 5.96 -4.48 11.37
N LEU A 39 5.82 -5.71 11.85
CA LEU A 39 5.85 -6.91 10.98
C LEU A 39 4.66 -6.94 10.02
N PHE A 40 3.49 -6.53 10.50
CA PHE A 40 2.32 -6.39 9.65
C PHE A 40 2.56 -5.33 8.55
N ALA A 41 3.12 -4.16 8.92
CA ALA A 41 3.47 -3.12 7.96
C ALA A 41 4.57 -3.57 6.97
N ALA A 42 5.56 -4.35 7.42
CA ALA A 42 6.58 -4.91 6.54
C ALA A 42 5.94 -5.77 5.42
N GLY A 43 4.89 -6.52 5.73
CA GLY A 43 4.11 -7.25 4.72
C GLY A 43 3.46 -6.32 3.70
N ILE A 44 2.89 -5.20 4.15
CA ILE A 44 2.32 -4.16 3.28
C ILE A 44 3.41 -3.59 2.36
N TRP A 45 4.57 -3.21 2.89
CA TRP A 45 5.67 -2.63 2.10
C TRP A 45 6.25 -3.59 1.08
N ILE A 46 6.32 -4.89 1.40
CA ILE A 46 6.72 -5.93 0.42
C ILE A 46 5.72 -5.98 -0.73
N SER A 47 4.41 -5.95 -0.42
CA SER A 47 3.37 -5.90 -1.44
C SER A 47 3.44 -4.63 -2.29
N ASP A 48 3.62 -3.46 -1.65
CA ASP A 48 3.80 -2.18 -2.34
C ASP A 48 5.00 -2.19 -3.28
N PHE A 49 6.13 -2.75 -2.83
CA PHE A 49 7.31 -2.88 -3.67
C PHE A 49 7.06 -3.75 -4.91
N ILE A 50 6.33 -4.86 -4.76
CA ILE A 50 5.95 -5.72 -5.89
C ILE A 50 5.01 -4.97 -6.84
N LEU A 51 4.00 -4.27 -6.32
CA LEU A 51 3.08 -3.47 -7.13
C LEU A 51 3.79 -2.34 -7.86
N LEU A 52 4.75 -1.68 -7.21
CA LEU A 52 5.59 -0.64 -7.81
C LEU A 52 6.41 -1.22 -8.97
N MET A 53 7.08 -2.36 -8.76
CA MET A 53 7.84 -3.03 -9.82
C MET A 53 6.93 -3.44 -10.98
N LEU A 54 5.79 -4.04 -10.68
CA LEU A 54 4.82 -4.47 -11.69
C LEU A 54 4.34 -3.28 -12.53
N THR A 55 3.91 -2.19 -11.90
CA THR A 55 3.45 -0.98 -12.58
C THR A 55 4.58 -0.33 -13.38
N TYR A 56 5.80 -0.26 -12.84
CA TYR A 56 6.96 0.27 -13.56
C TYR A 56 7.25 -0.52 -14.84
N PHE A 57 7.23 -1.86 -14.79
CA PHE A 57 7.46 -2.71 -15.97
C PHE A 57 6.32 -2.61 -16.99
N ILE A 58 5.07 -2.53 -16.53
CA ILE A 58 3.92 -2.34 -17.42
C ILE A 58 4.07 -1.03 -18.18
N PHE A 59 4.35 0.08 -17.50
CA PHE A 59 4.45 1.40 -18.12
C PHE A 59 5.70 1.58 -19.00
N LYS A 60 6.78 0.83 -18.74
CA LYS A 60 7.96 0.84 -19.58
C LYS A 60 7.75 0.15 -20.92
N ASN A 61 6.94 -0.92 -20.94
CA ASN A 61 6.80 -1.79 -22.12
C ASN A 61 5.49 -1.59 -22.88
N ILE A 62 4.49 -0.99 -22.26
CA ILE A 62 3.19 -0.73 -22.87
C ILE A 62 3.05 0.79 -23.01
N PRO A 63 3.03 1.32 -24.27
CA PRO A 63 2.77 2.72 -24.48
C PRO A 63 1.40 3.05 -23.91
N LEU A 64 1.39 3.98 -22.95
CA LEU A 64 0.12 4.47 -22.41
C LEU A 64 -0.65 5.16 -23.52
N PRO A 65 -1.96 4.89 -23.62
CA PRO A 65 -2.82 5.67 -24.50
C PRO A 65 -2.69 7.13 -24.13
N THR A 66 -2.31 7.97 -25.08
CA THR A 66 -2.19 9.42 -24.86
C THR A 66 -3.54 10.11 -24.71
N ASN A 67 -4.59 9.47 -25.23
CA ASN A 67 -5.97 9.92 -25.14
C ASN A 67 -6.83 8.85 -24.44
N THR A 68 -7.87 9.28 -23.74
CA THR A 68 -8.86 8.37 -23.13
C THR A 68 -9.61 7.52 -24.15
N ASP A 69 -9.68 7.98 -25.39
CA ASP A 69 -10.37 7.32 -26.50
C ASP A 69 -9.60 6.08 -27.01
N ASP A 70 -8.30 6.01 -26.72
CA ASP A 70 -7.43 4.87 -27.09
C ASP A 70 -7.55 3.69 -26.11
N ILE A 71 -8.21 3.88 -24.97
CA ILE A 71 -8.40 2.80 -23.98
C ILE A 71 -9.57 1.93 -24.44
N SER A 72 -9.28 0.68 -24.79
CA SER A 72 -10.34 -0.26 -25.16
C SER A 72 -11.42 -0.33 -24.07
N PRO A 73 -12.70 -0.06 -24.38
CA PRO A 73 -13.80 -0.18 -23.41
C PRO A 73 -13.85 -1.56 -22.76
N ILE A 74 -13.42 -2.59 -23.48
CA ILE A 74 -13.34 -3.98 -22.98
C ILE A 74 -12.33 -4.05 -21.82
N LEU A 75 -11.18 -3.39 -21.92
CA LEU A 75 -10.17 -3.38 -20.85
C LEU A 75 -10.72 -2.71 -19.58
N ILE A 76 -11.45 -1.60 -19.73
CA ILE A 76 -12.11 -0.92 -18.59
C ILE A 76 -13.12 -1.84 -17.92
N VAL A 77 -13.95 -2.53 -18.69
CA VAL A 77 -14.96 -3.47 -18.18
C VAL A 77 -14.30 -4.65 -17.46
N ILE A 78 -13.22 -5.23 -18.03
CA ILE A 78 -12.48 -6.33 -17.39
C ILE A 78 -11.89 -5.88 -16.05
N CYS A 79 -11.23 -4.72 -16.00
CA CYS A 79 -10.67 -4.17 -14.77
C CYS A 79 -11.77 -3.90 -13.73
N ALA A 80 -12.88 -3.28 -14.13
CA ALA A 80 -14.01 -3.02 -13.23
C ALA A 80 -14.62 -4.31 -12.69
N ALA A 81 -14.83 -5.33 -13.54
CA ALA A 81 -15.32 -6.63 -13.12
C ALA A 81 -14.36 -7.32 -12.13
N ALA A 82 -13.05 -7.29 -12.39
CA ALA A 82 -12.05 -7.83 -11.48
C ALA A 82 -12.10 -7.15 -10.09
N PHE A 83 -12.21 -5.81 -10.04
CA PHE A 83 -12.34 -5.08 -8.78
C PHE A 83 -13.64 -5.40 -8.04
N ILE A 84 -14.77 -5.55 -8.75
CA ILE A 84 -16.05 -5.95 -8.16
C ILE A 84 -15.93 -7.36 -7.57
N LEU A 85 -15.35 -8.31 -8.29
CA LEU A 85 -15.16 -9.69 -7.82
C LEU A 85 -14.26 -9.75 -6.59
N ILE A 86 -13.15 -8.99 -6.57
CA ILE A 86 -12.26 -8.89 -5.41
C ILE A 86 -13.03 -8.29 -4.21
N GLY A 87 -13.76 -7.20 -4.42
CA GLY A 87 -14.55 -6.55 -3.37
C GLY A 87 -15.62 -7.48 -2.80
N LEU A 88 -16.36 -8.20 -3.65
CA LEU A 88 -17.34 -9.19 -3.23
C LEU A 88 -16.71 -10.35 -2.45
N ASN A 89 -15.56 -10.85 -2.92
CA ASN A 89 -14.84 -11.91 -2.20
C ASN A 89 -14.43 -11.47 -0.80
N ILE A 90 -13.90 -10.24 -0.64
CA ILE A 90 -13.54 -9.68 0.67
C ILE A 90 -14.78 -9.55 1.57
N MET A 91 -15.90 -9.07 1.01
CA MET A 91 -17.14 -8.85 1.77
C MET A 91 -17.79 -10.18 2.22
N LEU A 92 -17.71 -11.20 1.38
CA LEU A 92 -18.31 -12.52 1.66
C LEU A 92 -17.37 -13.44 2.44
N SER A 93 -16.08 -13.11 2.53
CA SER A 93 -15.11 -13.92 3.28
C SER A 93 -15.33 -13.76 4.78
N PRO A 94 -15.63 -14.84 5.52
CA PRO A 94 -15.79 -14.75 6.96
C PRO A 94 -14.49 -14.32 7.61
N THR A 95 -14.53 -13.25 8.40
CA THR A 95 -13.43 -12.79 9.24
C THR A 95 -13.16 -13.85 10.32
N LYS A 96 -12.35 -14.85 10.02
CA LYS A 96 -11.83 -15.75 11.05
C LYS A 96 -10.96 -14.93 12.00
N LYS A 97 -11.47 -14.68 13.22
CA LYS A 97 -10.61 -14.23 14.32
C LYS A 97 -9.58 -15.32 14.54
N MET A 98 -8.35 -15.13 14.06
CA MET A 98 -7.26 -16.02 14.43
C MET A 98 -6.89 -15.72 15.86
N ASP A 99 -7.08 -16.71 16.71
CA ASP A 99 -6.61 -16.66 18.11
C ASP A 99 -5.09 -16.76 18.11
N HIS A 100 -4.44 -15.60 18.18
CA HIS A 100 -2.98 -15.49 18.15
C HIS A 100 -2.31 -15.90 19.47
N GLN A 101 -3.10 -16.27 20.50
CA GLN A 101 -2.57 -16.61 21.84
C GLN A 101 -1.79 -17.94 21.83
N TYR A 102 -2.03 -18.82 20.86
CA TYR A 102 -1.45 -20.17 20.80
C TYR A 102 -0.36 -20.35 19.74
N LEU A 103 0.04 -19.29 19.01
CA LEU A 103 1.07 -19.43 17.98
C LEU A 103 2.48 -19.27 18.58
N PRO A 104 3.41 -20.19 18.31
CA PRO A 104 4.82 -19.98 18.65
C PRO A 104 5.34 -18.68 18.06
N THR A 105 6.21 -17.97 18.78
CA THR A 105 6.71 -16.65 18.36
C THR A 105 7.31 -16.65 16.96
N SER A 106 7.98 -17.73 16.55
CA SER A 106 8.54 -17.89 15.21
C SER A 106 7.49 -17.92 14.10
N LYS A 107 6.34 -18.59 14.34
CA LYS A 107 5.22 -18.64 13.40
C LYS A 107 4.44 -17.32 13.35
N LEU A 108 4.39 -16.59 14.46
CA LEU A 108 3.68 -15.32 14.55
C LEU A 108 4.28 -14.25 13.61
N TRP A 109 5.61 -14.23 13.43
CA TRP A 109 6.27 -13.30 12.54
C TRP A 109 5.82 -13.52 11.09
N THR A 110 5.91 -14.74 10.61
CA THR A 110 5.47 -15.10 9.25
C THR A 110 3.99 -14.78 9.04
N VAL A 111 3.15 -15.11 10.02
CA VAL A 111 1.70 -14.86 9.95
C VAL A 111 1.39 -13.36 9.83
N LEU A 112 2.06 -12.49 10.62
CA LEU A 112 1.81 -11.05 10.57
C LEU A 112 2.28 -10.43 9.26
N VAL A 113 3.47 -10.81 8.76
CA VAL A 113 3.97 -10.34 7.46
C VAL A 113 3.04 -10.81 6.33
N THR A 114 2.66 -12.09 6.32
CA THR A 114 1.73 -12.62 5.30
C THR A 114 0.37 -11.94 5.37
N LYS A 115 -0.15 -11.66 6.58
CA LYS A 115 -1.43 -10.95 6.75
C LYS A 115 -1.36 -9.54 6.19
N GLY A 116 -0.30 -8.78 6.49
CA GLY A 116 -0.10 -7.44 5.94
C GLY A 116 0.04 -7.46 4.42
N PHE A 117 0.79 -8.40 3.88
CA PHE A 117 0.96 -8.62 2.45
C PHE A 117 -0.39 -8.89 1.75
N ILE A 118 -1.17 -9.83 2.26
CA ILE A 118 -2.48 -10.18 1.68
C ILE A 118 -3.45 -9.01 1.75
N VAL A 119 -3.54 -8.33 2.89
CA VAL A 119 -4.44 -7.17 3.08
C VAL A 119 -4.13 -6.07 2.07
N ASN A 120 -2.85 -5.80 1.79
CA ASN A 120 -2.47 -4.80 0.80
C ASN A 120 -2.69 -5.28 -0.64
N THR A 121 -2.30 -6.51 -0.96
CA THR A 121 -2.47 -7.07 -2.32
C THR A 121 -3.94 -7.21 -2.70
N MET A 122 -4.81 -7.53 -1.74
CA MET A 122 -6.25 -7.60 -1.96
C MET A 122 -6.95 -6.23 -1.95
N ASN A 123 -6.22 -5.17 -1.64
CA ASN A 123 -6.76 -3.81 -1.64
C ASN A 123 -6.64 -3.19 -3.05
N PRO A 124 -7.75 -3.02 -3.78
CA PRO A 124 -7.72 -2.47 -5.13
C PRO A 124 -7.16 -1.05 -5.17
N SER A 125 -7.32 -0.27 -4.09
CA SER A 125 -6.78 1.10 -4.04
C SER A 125 -5.25 1.13 -4.05
N ALA A 126 -4.57 0.11 -3.51
CA ALA A 126 -3.11 0.03 -3.56
C ALA A 126 -2.61 -0.04 -5.01
N PHE A 127 -3.24 -0.89 -5.84
CA PHE A 127 -2.92 -0.98 -7.27
C PHE A 127 -3.17 0.34 -8.01
N LEU A 128 -4.35 0.96 -7.78
CA LEU A 128 -4.70 2.24 -8.41
C LEU A 128 -3.73 3.37 -8.01
N ILE A 129 -3.29 3.39 -6.76
CA ILE A 129 -2.30 4.36 -6.27
C ILE A 129 -0.98 4.18 -7.03
N TRP A 130 -0.43 2.96 -7.10
CA TRP A 130 0.83 2.72 -7.79
C TRP A 130 0.75 2.95 -9.30
N MET A 131 -0.40 2.65 -9.93
CA MET A 131 -0.68 3.04 -11.32
C MET A 131 -0.65 4.56 -11.50
N SER A 132 -1.28 5.31 -10.59
CA SER A 132 -1.29 6.78 -10.62
C SER A 132 0.10 7.36 -10.42
N VAL A 133 0.88 6.82 -9.48
CA VAL A 133 2.28 7.21 -9.25
C VAL A 133 3.13 7.00 -10.50
N ALA A 134 3.00 5.83 -11.16
CA ALA A 134 3.72 5.54 -12.39
C ALA A 134 3.31 6.49 -13.53
N THR A 135 2.03 6.82 -13.65
CA THR A 135 1.52 7.80 -14.62
C THR A 135 2.10 9.19 -14.38
N ILE A 136 2.12 9.63 -13.12
CA ILE A 136 2.70 10.93 -12.72
C ILE A 136 4.19 10.94 -13.05
N ALA A 137 4.95 9.90 -12.68
CA ALA A 137 6.38 9.81 -12.97
C ALA A 137 6.68 9.96 -14.47
N ASN A 138 5.86 9.36 -15.33
CA ASN A 138 6.01 9.46 -16.79
C ASN A 138 5.63 10.84 -17.37
N LYS A 139 4.68 11.55 -16.74
CA LYS A 139 4.22 12.88 -17.22
C LYS A 139 5.12 14.03 -16.76
N ILE A 140 5.81 13.89 -15.63
CA ILE A 140 6.57 14.99 -15.03
C ILE A 140 7.85 15.29 -15.83
N THR A 141 8.37 14.34 -16.62
CA THR A 141 9.59 14.54 -17.42
C THR A 141 9.47 13.92 -18.80
N LEU A 142 9.92 14.68 -19.77
CA LEU A 142 10.08 14.21 -21.16
C LEU A 142 11.22 13.18 -21.29
N LYS A 143 12.20 13.17 -20.39
CA LYS A 143 13.32 12.17 -20.31
C LYS A 143 13.99 12.22 -18.92
N PRO A 144 13.42 11.60 -17.85
CA PRO A 144 14.08 11.57 -16.55
C PRO A 144 15.33 10.69 -16.61
N SER A 145 16.39 11.11 -15.90
CA SER A 145 17.53 10.22 -15.66
C SER A 145 17.12 9.09 -14.73
N GLY A 146 17.76 7.92 -14.82
CA GLY A 146 17.46 6.81 -13.92
C GLY A 146 17.62 7.16 -12.44
N ALA A 147 18.55 8.06 -12.12
CA ALA A 147 18.77 8.56 -10.76
C ALA A 147 17.58 9.39 -10.24
N GLU A 148 17.00 10.23 -11.08
CA GLU A 148 15.84 11.07 -10.72
C GLU A 148 14.60 10.23 -10.46
N ILE A 149 14.34 9.23 -11.29
CA ILE A 149 13.25 8.27 -11.10
C ILE A 149 13.45 7.52 -9.76
N LEU A 150 14.67 7.04 -9.51
CA LEU A 150 14.98 6.34 -8.27
C LEU A 150 14.76 7.23 -7.05
N MET A 151 15.25 8.48 -7.08
CA MET A 151 15.04 9.45 -5.99
C MET A 151 13.55 9.72 -5.75
N PHE A 152 12.75 9.82 -6.79
CA PHE A 152 11.31 10.03 -6.70
C PHE A 152 10.62 8.87 -5.98
N TYR A 153 10.84 7.64 -6.44
CA TYR A 153 10.21 6.46 -5.83
C TYR A 153 10.71 6.19 -4.41
N LEU A 154 12.01 6.38 -4.15
CA LEU A 154 12.57 6.21 -2.80
C LEU A 154 11.98 7.23 -1.83
N SER A 155 11.84 8.49 -2.24
CA SER A 155 11.26 9.53 -1.37
C SER A 155 9.79 9.27 -1.06
N ILE A 156 9.00 8.77 -2.02
CA ILE A 156 7.63 8.31 -1.77
C ILE A 156 7.63 7.17 -0.74
N GLY A 157 8.42 6.12 -0.99
CA GLY A 157 8.45 4.94 -0.13
C GLY A 157 8.87 5.25 1.30
N ILE A 158 9.94 6.03 1.49
CA ILE A 158 10.42 6.44 2.82
C ILE A 158 9.36 7.26 3.56
N THR A 159 8.66 8.15 2.86
CA THR A 159 7.61 8.97 3.44
C THR A 159 6.40 8.12 3.87
N ILE A 160 5.96 7.19 3.03
CA ILE A 160 4.86 6.26 3.36
C ILE A 160 5.24 5.39 4.56
N ILE A 161 6.45 4.81 4.58
CA ILE A 161 6.96 4.01 5.70
C ILE A 161 6.93 4.82 7.00
N GLY A 162 7.39 6.07 6.99
CA GLY A 162 7.37 6.94 8.16
C GLY A 162 5.95 7.19 8.68
N LEU A 163 5.00 7.47 7.78
CA LEU A 163 3.60 7.68 8.14
C LEU A 163 2.91 6.40 8.63
N ASP A 164 3.23 5.26 8.06
CA ASP A 164 2.69 3.97 8.52
C ASP A 164 3.19 3.61 9.92
N LEU A 165 4.47 3.85 10.21
CA LEU A 165 5.02 3.71 11.56
C LEU A 165 4.32 4.64 12.57
N LEU A 166 4.00 5.87 12.15
CA LEU A 166 3.25 6.81 12.97
C LEU A 166 1.83 6.30 13.25
N LYS A 167 1.13 5.74 12.27
CA LYS A 167 -0.21 5.14 12.45
C LYS A 167 -0.18 3.99 13.46
N ILE A 168 0.80 3.08 13.34
CA ILE A 168 0.98 1.97 14.29
C ILE A 168 1.26 2.50 15.70
N PHE A 169 2.11 3.52 15.82
CA PHE A 169 2.42 4.14 17.12
C PHE A 169 1.19 4.79 17.74
N LEU A 170 0.40 5.52 16.96
CA LEU A 170 -0.86 6.11 17.40
C LEU A 170 -1.85 5.04 17.84
N GLY A 171 -2.00 3.96 17.06
CA GLY A 171 -2.83 2.81 17.42
C GLY A 171 -2.44 2.21 18.77
N LYS A 172 -1.13 2.00 19.01
CA LYS A 172 -0.63 1.54 20.32
C LYS A 172 -0.99 2.51 21.45
N LYS A 173 -0.82 3.82 21.23
CA LYS A 173 -1.18 4.83 22.25
C LYS A 173 -2.67 4.82 22.58
N ILE A 174 -3.52 4.70 21.58
CA ILE A 174 -4.97 4.60 21.72
C ILE A 174 -5.30 3.40 22.62
N ALA A 175 -4.75 2.20 22.33
CA ALA A 175 -5.01 1.00 23.10
C ALA A 175 -4.61 1.13 24.58
N LEU A 176 -3.47 1.77 24.87
CA LEU A 176 -3.03 2.00 26.25
C LEU A 176 -4.02 2.90 27.00
N LYS A 177 -4.49 3.98 26.38
CA LYS A 177 -5.42 4.92 27.01
C LYS A 177 -6.77 4.28 27.37
N PHE A 178 -7.25 3.33 26.57
CA PHE A 178 -8.50 2.59 26.84
C PHE A 178 -8.33 1.44 27.84
N LYS A 179 -7.10 1.07 28.19
CA LYS A 179 -6.82 0.01 29.14
C LYS A 179 -6.65 0.55 30.57
N ASP A 180 -6.30 1.82 30.70
CA ASP A 180 -6.03 2.51 31.97
C ASP A 180 -7.26 3.32 32.48
N GLY A 181 -8.39 3.31 31.78
CA GLY A 181 -9.67 3.90 32.15
C GLY A 181 -10.76 2.84 32.31
#